data_d3f7f9fcbb4d9d86e35d74d1f6130c43
#
_entry.id   d3f7f9fcbb4d9d86e35d74d1f6130c43
#
_cell.length_a   1.000
_cell.length_b   1.000
_cell.length_c   1.000
_cell.angle_alpha   90.00
_cell.angle_beta   90.00
_cell.angle_gamma   90.00
#
_symmetry.space_group_name_H-M   'P 1'
#
loop_
_entity.id
_entity.type
_entity.pdbx_description
1 polymer ?
#
loop_
_entity_poly.entity_id
_entity_poly.type
_entity_poly.pdbx_seq_one_letter_code
_entity_poly.pdbx_strand_id
1 'polypeptide(L)'
;MTSVFPAPDALSPAYRSALRGSLLGTALGDALGYPLETSTADQIAEHWGGRTGADLIAAIAREPLLVSDDTQLTLATLDGLTEVLEWNNEGQAADELACIWLAYLRWYTGTGHPIPETAPYSLPRPLDTLQVMRQKRGPGKATLAALATGEMQFISKTINPQALGTGALMRSAPFGYLPVADDATVIKLSAHAAALTHGHPEAIISASAYALLIRYLLGSTSQGAGQAPRPGVLEACTQQVLNWLGTVEQSQALPGDAALTRTALGTAVRLAQQEAQAADARPHFGKLLVAPDVLGYALFLALRAEADAAAEKLSQQQAVAEALGAAVAVTGDSDSIGALVGSLLGALWGDDTFPADLAPATDAAEALNLIEEAWFKQLGV
;
A
#
# COMPACT_ATOMS: atom_id res chain seq x y z
N MET A 1 -15.11 -11.81 -14.65
CA MET A 1 -15.82 -10.51 -14.57
C MET A 1 -15.08 -9.52 -15.42
N THR A 2 -15.75 -8.81 -16.31
CA THR A 2 -15.13 -7.67 -17.01
C THR A 2 -15.10 -6.50 -16.06
N SER A 3 -13.92 -5.95 -15.78
CA SER A 3 -13.76 -4.73 -14.99
C SER A 3 -14.56 -3.59 -15.62
N VAL A 4 -15.26 -2.80 -14.80
CA VAL A 4 -15.92 -1.56 -15.24
C VAL A 4 -14.88 -0.47 -15.48
N PHE A 5 -13.72 -0.57 -14.85
CA PHE A 5 -12.61 0.36 -15.06
C PHE A 5 -11.65 -0.22 -16.10
N PRO A 6 -11.18 0.60 -17.05
CA PRO A 6 -10.18 0.18 -18.01
C PRO A 6 -8.85 -0.14 -17.31
N ALA A 7 -7.96 -0.85 -18.00
CA ALA A 7 -6.57 -0.95 -17.59
C ALA A 7 -5.95 0.46 -17.57
N PRO A 8 -5.04 0.76 -16.62
CA PRO A 8 -4.33 2.02 -16.60
C PRO A 8 -3.61 2.29 -17.93
N ASP A 9 -3.72 3.52 -18.43
CA ASP A 9 -2.96 3.96 -19.61
C ASP A 9 -1.60 4.52 -19.17
N ALA A 10 -0.56 3.70 -19.29
CA ALA A 10 0.80 4.04 -18.88
C ALA A 10 1.39 5.27 -19.59
N LEU A 11 0.87 5.62 -20.74
CA LEU A 11 1.32 6.79 -21.50
C LEU A 11 0.67 8.10 -21.04
N SER A 12 -0.40 8.01 -20.25
CA SER A 12 -1.12 9.21 -19.82
C SER A 12 -0.38 9.94 -18.68
N PRO A 13 -0.29 11.28 -18.73
CA PRO A 13 0.22 12.07 -17.59
C PRO A 13 -0.54 11.82 -16.29
N ALA A 14 -1.84 11.52 -16.38
CA ALA A 14 -2.69 11.24 -15.23
C ALA A 14 -2.29 9.93 -14.55
N TYR A 15 -1.96 8.88 -15.29
CA TYR A 15 -1.42 7.64 -14.72
C TYR A 15 -0.10 7.90 -13.98
N ARG A 16 0.80 8.69 -14.59
CA ARG A 16 2.08 9.02 -13.95
C ARG A 16 1.88 9.75 -12.63
N SER A 17 1.03 10.79 -12.62
CA SER A 17 0.74 11.56 -11.42
C SER A 17 0.07 10.69 -10.35
N ALA A 18 -0.89 9.83 -10.72
CA ALA A 18 -1.55 8.92 -9.79
C ALA A 18 -0.59 7.87 -9.19
N LEU A 19 0.31 7.29 -10.00
CA LEU A 19 1.32 6.35 -9.52
C LEU A 19 2.30 7.04 -8.57
N ARG A 20 2.83 8.21 -8.97
CA ARG A 20 3.69 9.04 -8.12
C ARG A 20 3.00 9.39 -6.82
N GLY A 21 1.75 9.85 -6.91
CA GLY A 21 0.92 10.15 -5.75
C GLY A 21 0.76 8.95 -4.82
N SER A 22 0.49 7.76 -5.36
CA SER A 22 0.38 6.54 -4.58
C SER A 22 1.70 6.18 -3.87
N LEU A 23 2.83 6.21 -4.56
CA LEU A 23 4.14 5.93 -3.96
C LEU A 23 4.54 6.98 -2.92
N LEU A 24 4.40 8.25 -3.25
CA LEU A 24 4.69 9.35 -2.35
C LEU A 24 3.80 9.32 -1.11
N GLY A 25 2.49 9.08 -1.32
CA GLY A 25 1.52 8.96 -0.25
C GLY A 25 1.81 7.79 0.70
N THR A 26 2.27 6.64 0.15
CA THR A 26 2.76 5.52 0.96
C THR A 26 3.90 5.98 1.86
N ALA A 27 4.95 6.60 1.30
CA ALA A 27 6.12 7.00 2.07
C ALA A 27 5.83 8.11 3.10
N LEU A 28 4.99 9.08 2.74
CA LEU A 28 4.58 10.14 3.66
C LEU A 28 3.71 9.61 4.81
N GLY A 29 2.72 8.78 4.50
CA GLY A 29 1.83 8.21 5.50
C GLY A 29 2.58 7.30 6.47
N ASP A 30 3.47 6.44 5.96
CA ASP A 30 4.40 5.62 6.72
C ASP A 30 5.28 6.48 7.65
N ALA A 31 6.01 7.45 7.09
CA ALA A 31 6.94 8.28 7.86
C ALA A 31 6.24 9.14 8.94
N LEU A 32 4.99 9.52 8.73
CA LEU A 32 4.18 10.22 9.72
C LEU A 32 3.65 9.28 10.82
N GLY A 33 3.37 8.02 10.49
CA GLY A 33 2.86 7.02 11.41
C GLY A 33 3.93 6.29 12.21
N TYR A 34 5.10 6.04 11.62
CA TYR A 34 6.17 5.23 12.19
C TYR A 34 6.63 5.68 13.60
N PRO A 35 6.81 6.97 13.90
CA PRO A 35 7.16 7.38 15.26
C PRO A 35 6.07 7.12 16.30
N LEU A 36 4.85 6.76 15.87
CA LEU A 36 3.67 6.58 16.71
C LEU A 36 3.24 5.10 16.85
N GLU A 37 3.79 4.19 16.03
CA GLU A 37 3.39 2.78 15.89
C GLU A 37 3.28 2.02 17.23
N THR A 38 4.18 2.29 18.18
CA THR A 38 4.18 1.63 19.48
C THR A 38 3.46 2.40 20.57
N SER A 39 2.83 3.52 20.24
CA SER A 39 2.21 4.44 21.19
C SER A 39 0.72 4.18 21.34
N THR A 40 0.19 4.43 22.54
CA THR A 40 -1.26 4.52 22.75
C THR A 40 -1.77 5.89 22.33
N ALA A 41 -3.08 6.01 22.02
CA ALA A 41 -3.69 7.29 21.69
C ALA A 41 -3.48 8.34 22.81
N ASP A 42 -3.49 7.91 24.08
CA ASP A 42 -3.23 8.83 25.22
C ASP A 42 -1.78 9.33 25.21
N GLN A 43 -0.81 8.44 24.93
CA GLN A 43 0.61 8.82 24.80
C GLN A 43 0.84 9.78 23.62
N ILE A 44 0.17 9.53 22.48
CA ILE A 44 0.21 10.42 21.32
C ILE A 44 -0.35 11.80 21.70
N ALA A 45 -1.51 11.84 22.35
CA ALA A 45 -2.12 13.09 22.78
C ALA A 45 -1.24 13.86 23.80
N GLU A 46 -0.62 13.17 24.76
CA GLU A 46 0.30 13.77 25.71
C GLU A 46 1.55 14.32 25.02
N HIS A 47 2.22 13.53 24.18
CA HIS A 47 3.46 13.93 23.50
C HIS A 47 3.26 15.09 22.53
N TRP A 48 2.17 15.07 21.76
CA TRP A 48 1.88 16.06 20.74
C TRP A 48 0.92 17.17 21.21
N GLY A 49 0.68 17.29 22.52
CA GLY A 49 -0.10 18.36 23.13
C GLY A 49 -1.57 18.37 22.72
N GLY A 50 -2.18 17.23 22.53
CA GLY A 50 -3.58 17.06 22.12
C GLY A 50 -3.88 17.46 20.68
N ARG A 51 -2.86 17.65 19.84
CA ARG A 51 -3.06 17.94 18.42
C ARG A 51 -3.71 16.76 17.70
N THR A 52 -4.56 17.07 16.72
CA THR A 52 -5.26 16.08 15.88
C THR A 52 -5.26 16.56 14.44
N GLY A 53 -5.62 15.70 13.49
CA GLY A 53 -5.77 16.06 12.09
C GLY A 53 -4.54 16.74 11.49
N ALA A 54 -4.77 17.77 10.70
CA ALA A 54 -3.72 18.55 10.03
C ALA A 54 -2.71 19.18 10.99
N ASP A 55 -3.14 19.61 12.21
CA ASP A 55 -2.24 20.20 13.20
C ASP A 55 -1.24 19.16 13.75
N LEU A 56 -1.65 17.90 13.91
CA LEU A 56 -0.76 16.82 14.29
C LEU A 56 0.26 16.55 13.18
N ILE A 57 -0.18 16.44 11.93
CA ILE A 57 0.69 16.23 10.78
C ILE A 57 1.73 17.35 10.68
N ALA A 58 1.31 18.62 10.79
CA ALA A 58 2.21 19.76 10.76
C ALA A 58 3.23 19.77 11.93
N ALA A 59 2.88 19.17 13.06
CA ALA A 59 3.81 19.04 14.18
C ALA A 59 4.83 17.92 13.95
N ILE A 60 4.39 16.74 13.48
CA ILE A 60 5.26 15.60 13.18
C ILE A 60 6.22 15.94 12.04
N ALA A 61 5.75 16.64 11.00
CA ALA A 61 6.56 17.05 9.85
C ALA A 61 7.72 18.02 10.16
N ARG A 62 7.84 18.49 11.39
CA ARG A 62 9.02 19.27 11.87
C ARG A 62 10.18 18.38 12.30
N GLU A 63 9.90 17.10 12.53
CA GLU A 63 10.90 16.09 12.85
C GLU A 63 11.39 15.41 11.56
N PRO A 64 12.54 14.72 11.59
CA PRO A 64 12.97 13.92 10.42
C PRO A 64 11.92 12.87 10.05
N LEU A 65 11.44 12.91 8.81
CA LEU A 65 10.48 11.96 8.28
C LEU A 65 11.20 10.68 7.82
N LEU A 66 11.25 9.71 8.70
CA LEU A 66 11.89 8.40 8.47
C LEU A 66 10.83 7.36 8.13
N VAL A 67 11.00 6.69 7.00
CA VAL A 67 10.11 5.60 6.60
C VAL A 67 10.42 4.31 7.36
N SER A 68 9.45 3.40 7.50
CA SER A 68 9.58 2.06 8.07
C SER A 68 9.84 0.99 7.00
N ASP A 69 9.67 -0.29 7.35
CA ASP A 69 9.70 -1.40 6.39
C ASP A 69 8.48 -1.40 5.44
N ASP A 70 7.42 -0.66 5.73
CA ASP A 70 6.27 -0.48 4.86
C ASP A 70 6.69 0.12 3.51
N THR A 71 7.38 1.25 3.54
CA THR A 71 7.92 1.87 2.33
C THR A 71 9.03 1.04 1.72
N GLN A 72 9.96 0.52 2.52
CA GLN A 72 11.08 -0.29 2.02
C GLN A 72 10.59 -1.50 1.23
N LEU A 73 9.61 -2.25 1.74
CA LEU A 73 9.07 -3.44 1.09
C LEU A 73 8.14 -3.10 -0.08
N THR A 74 7.46 -1.95 -0.05
CA THR A 74 6.74 -1.43 -1.22
C THR A 74 7.69 -1.15 -2.37
N LEU A 75 8.82 -0.47 -2.10
CA LEU A 75 9.87 -0.20 -3.09
C LEU A 75 10.52 -1.50 -3.59
N ALA A 76 10.80 -2.46 -2.70
CA ALA A 76 11.33 -3.76 -3.08
C ALA A 76 10.35 -4.56 -3.97
N THR A 77 9.03 -4.47 -3.69
CA THR A 77 8.00 -5.08 -4.56
C THR A 77 8.03 -4.47 -5.96
N LEU A 78 8.08 -3.14 -6.03
CA LEU A 78 8.14 -2.43 -7.32
C LEU A 78 9.44 -2.72 -8.07
N ASP A 79 10.57 -2.84 -7.36
CA ASP A 79 11.86 -3.22 -7.98
C ASP A 79 11.82 -4.64 -8.56
N GLY A 80 11.22 -5.60 -7.84
CA GLY A 80 11.00 -6.96 -8.36
C GLY A 80 10.11 -6.99 -9.61
N LEU A 81 9.03 -6.19 -9.63
CA LEU A 81 8.19 -6.05 -10.82
C LEU A 81 8.90 -5.32 -11.97
N THR A 82 9.74 -4.34 -11.67
CA THR A 82 10.58 -3.66 -12.66
C THR A 82 11.57 -4.63 -13.30
N GLU A 83 12.17 -5.51 -12.50
CA GLU A 83 13.07 -6.57 -12.99
C GLU A 83 12.35 -7.52 -13.97
N VAL A 84 11.09 -7.88 -13.69
CA VAL A 84 10.25 -8.68 -14.61
C VAL A 84 10.07 -7.96 -15.95
N LEU A 85 9.77 -6.66 -15.92
CA LEU A 85 9.62 -5.87 -17.16
C LEU A 85 10.93 -5.74 -17.92
N GLU A 86 12.06 -5.60 -17.25
CA GLU A 86 13.41 -5.59 -17.85
C GLU A 86 13.65 -6.88 -18.65
N TRP A 87 13.47 -8.04 -18.03
CA TRP A 87 13.62 -9.33 -18.71
C TRP A 87 12.69 -9.47 -19.91
N ASN A 88 11.40 -9.11 -19.75
CA ASN A 88 10.44 -9.18 -20.82
C ASN A 88 10.79 -8.26 -22.00
N ASN A 89 11.27 -7.04 -21.73
CA ASN A 89 11.71 -6.08 -22.77
C ASN A 89 12.97 -6.56 -23.50
N GLU A 90 13.80 -7.37 -22.86
CA GLU A 90 14.95 -8.05 -23.46
C GLU A 90 14.58 -9.35 -24.20
N GLY A 91 13.30 -9.68 -24.25
CA GLY A 91 12.79 -10.88 -24.93
C GLY A 91 13.02 -12.17 -24.14
N GLN A 92 13.24 -12.08 -22.83
CA GLN A 92 13.45 -13.22 -21.94
C GLN A 92 12.23 -13.39 -21.03
N ALA A 93 11.84 -14.65 -20.76
CA ALA A 93 10.81 -14.94 -19.77
C ALA A 93 11.35 -14.81 -18.36
N ALA A 94 10.63 -14.11 -17.50
CA ALA A 94 10.93 -14.01 -16.07
C ALA A 94 9.89 -14.78 -15.25
N ASP A 95 10.32 -15.35 -14.11
CA ASP A 95 9.41 -15.82 -13.06
C ASP A 95 9.12 -14.62 -12.16
N GLU A 96 7.90 -14.08 -12.25
CA GLU A 96 7.49 -12.88 -11.55
C GLU A 96 7.61 -13.04 -10.01
N LEU A 97 7.23 -14.22 -9.51
CA LEU A 97 7.28 -14.50 -8.08
C LEU A 97 8.74 -14.60 -7.58
N ALA A 98 9.62 -15.20 -8.39
CA ALA A 98 11.03 -15.32 -8.07
C ALA A 98 11.71 -13.93 -8.03
N CYS A 99 11.45 -13.03 -8.99
CA CYS A 99 11.99 -11.67 -8.98
C CYS A 99 11.56 -10.90 -7.72
N ILE A 100 10.28 -10.97 -7.34
CA ILE A 100 9.76 -10.31 -6.13
C ILE A 100 10.39 -10.92 -4.87
N TRP A 101 10.45 -12.26 -4.79
CA TRP A 101 11.07 -12.94 -3.64
C TRP A 101 12.55 -12.62 -3.50
N LEU A 102 13.30 -12.55 -4.60
CA LEU A 102 14.70 -12.14 -4.60
C LEU A 102 14.87 -10.69 -4.14
N ALA A 103 13.97 -9.78 -4.53
CA ALA A 103 13.97 -8.41 -4.04
C ALA A 103 13.78 -8.36 -2.51
N TYR A 104 12.88 -9.18 -1.95
CA TYR A 104 12.72 -9.27 -0.49
C TYR A 104 13.93 -9.89 0.21
N LEU A 105 14.60 -10.87 -0.40
CA LEU A 105 15.84 -11.43 0.15
C LEU A 105 16.99 -10.41 0.12
N ARG A 106 17.09 -9.59 -0.94
CA ARG A 106 18.07 -8.48 -1.01
C ARG A 106 17.80 -7.47 0.10
N TRP A 107 16.55 -7.07 0.30
CA TRP A 107 16.16 -6.22 1.43
C TRP A 107 16.49 -6.85 2.78
N TYR A 108 16.14 -8.12 3.00
CA TYR A 108 16.41 -8.86 4.23
C TYR A 108 17.91 -8.85 4.58
N THR A 109 18.76 -9.18 3.63
CA THR A 109 20.21 -9.18 3.83
C THR A 109 20.79 -7.77 3.92
N GLY A 110 20.25 -6.83 3.15
CA GLY A 110 20.62 -5.41 3.17
C GLY A 110 20.39 -4.76 4.54
N THR A 111 19.33 -5.15 5.23
CA THR A 111 19.02 -4.68 6.60
C THR A 111 19.81 -5.38 7.70
N GLY A 112 20.87 -6.12 7.34
CA GLY A 112 21.85 -6.70 8.26
C GLY A 112 21.50 -8.10 8.77
N HIS A 113 20.52 -8.77 8.17
CA HIS A 113 20.25 -10.17 8.48
C HIS A 113 21.21 -11.11 7.73
N PRO A 114 21.57 -12.27 8.30
CA PRO A 114 22.46 -13.21 7.65
C PRO A 114 21.84 -13.79 6.38
N ILE A 115 22.65 -14.00 5.35
CA ILE A 115 22.20 -14.69 4.13
C ILE A 115 21.84 -16.12 4.50
N PRO A 116 20.59 -16.58 4.23
CA PRO A 116 20.21 -17.96 4.50
C PRO A 116 21.02 -18.93 3.62
N GLU A 117 21.44 -20.08 4.19
CA GLU A 117 22.26 -21.07 3.47
C GLU A 117 21.59 -21.60 2.19
N THR A 118 20.27 -21.68 2.19
CA THR A 118 19.47 -22.19 1.07
C THR A 118 19.11 -21.11 0.04
N ALA A 119 19.38 -19.82 0.37
CA ALA A 119 19.03 -18.72 -0.51
C ALA A 119 19.87 -18.75 -1.79
N PRO A 120 19.26 -18.57 -2.96
CA PRO A 120 20.01 -18.41 -4.20
C PRO A 120 20.79 -17.10 -4.19
N TYR A 121 21.87 -17.06 -4.96
CA TYR A 121 22.58 -15.81 -5.19
C TYR A 121 21.70 -14.87 -6.03
N SER A 122 21.55 -13.65 -5.56
CA SER A 122 20.88 -12.57 -6.27
C SER A 122 21.86 -11.43 -6.54
N LEU A 123 21.88 -10.93 -7.77
CA LEU A 123 22.67 -9.75 -8.10
C LEU A 123 22.06 -8.51 -7.40
N PRO A 124 22.89 -7.64 -6.80
CA PRO A 124 22.41 -6.39 -6.23
C PRO A 124 21.88 -5.47 -7.34
N ARG A 125 20.81 -4.75 -7.04
CA ARG A 125 20.22 -3.74 -7.93
C ARG A 125 20.49 -2.34 -7.39
N PRO A 126 20.32 -1.27 -8.19
CA PRO A 126 20.60 0.09 -7.74
C PRO A 126 19.88 0.47 -6.44
N LEU A 127 18.61 0.07 -6.27
CA LEU A 127 17.82 0.32 -5.07
C LEU A 127 18.48 -0.23 -3.80
N ASP A 128 19.10 -1.41 -3.86
CA ASP A 128 19.75 -2.08 -2.72
C ASP A 128 20.96 -1.31 -2.17
N THR A 129 21.51 -0.37 -2.96
CA THR A 129 22.68 0.43 -2.56
C THR A 129 22.32 1.62 -1.69
N LEU A 130 21.06 2.05 -1.72
CA LEU A 130 20.58 3.23 -1.00
C LEU A 130 20.52 2.98 0.51
N GLN A 131 20.90 4.00 1.29
CA GLN A 131 20.98 3.88 2.74
C GLN A 131 19.62 3.54 3.36
N VAL A 132 18.53 4.13 2.89
CA VAL A 132 17.18 3.87 3.38
C VAL A 132 16.82 2.39 3.31
N MET A 133 17.20 1.68 2.23
CA MET A 133 16.93 0.25 2.05
C MET A 133 17.78 -0.67 2.95
N ARG A 134 18.78 -0.11 3.62
CA ARG A 134 19.73 -0.84 4.49
C ARG A 134 19.48 -0.61 5.97
N GLN A 135 18.52 0.22 6.33
CA GLN A 135 18.16 0.49 7.71
C GLN A 135 17.16 -0.55 8.19
N LYS A 136 17.38 -1.09 9.40
CA LYS A 136 16.42 -1.96 10.07
C LYS A 136 15.38 -1.10 10.78
N ARG A 137 14.14 -1.10 10.28
CA ARG A 137 13.06 -0.23 10.77
C ARG A 137 11.75 -0.98 10.87
N GLY A 138 11.40 -1.48 12.04
CA GLY A 138 10.13 -2.10 12.35
C GLY A 138 9.77 -3.44 11.68
N PRO A 139 10.72 -4.26 11.12
CA PRO A 139 10.34 -5.40 10.30
C PRO A 139 9.47 -6.41 11.04
N GLY A 140 8.35 -6.77 10.41
CA GLY A 140 7.38 -7.72 10.94
C GLY A 140 7.95 -9.13 11.15
N LYS A 141 7.60 -9.78 12.26
CA LYS A 141 8.09 -11.14 12.62
C LYS A 141 7.81 -12.18 11.55
N ALA A 142 6.63 -12.15 10.93
CA ALA A 142 6.24 -13.12 9.91
C ALA A 142 7.11 -12.96 8.64
N THR A 143 7.39 -11.72 8.22
CA THR A 143 8.28 -11.40 7.10
C THR A 143 9.69 -11.93 7.37
N LEU A 144 10.27 -11.60 8.54
CA LEU A 144 11.61 -12.04 8.89
C LEU A 144 11.70 -13.58 9.00
N ALA A 145 10.73 -14.23 9.63
CA ALA A 145 10.72 -15.69 9.77
C ALA A 145 10.66 -16.40 8.41
N ALA A 146 9.87 -15.90 7.47
CA ALA A 146 9.78 -16.49 6.14
C ALA A 146 11.07 -16.31 5.34
N LEU A 147 11.62 -15.10 5.30
CA LEU A 147 12.84 -14.81 4.54
C LEU A 147 14.08 -15.49 5.14
N ALA A 148 14.10 -15.68 6.46
CA ALA A 148 15.18 -16.40 7.15
C ALA A 148 15.31 -17.87 6.70
N THR A 149 14.26 -18.46 6.11
CA THR A 149 14.35 -19.83 5.58
C THR A 149 15.18 -19.91 4.32
N GLY A 150 15.33 -18.83 3.55
CA GLY A 150 15.94 -18.85 2.22
C GLY A 150 15.17 -19.67 1.20
N GLU A 151 13.94 -20.10 1.52
CA GLU A 151 13.06 -20.87 0.63
C GLU A 151 11.85 -20.04 0.23
N MET A 152 11.53 -20.05 -1.06
CA MET A 152 10.34 -19.40 -1.58
C MET A 152 9.08 -20.10 -1.06
N GLN A 153 8.18 -19.35 -0.44
CA GLN A 153 6.91 -19.85 0.09
C GLN A 153 5.80 -19.77 -0.96
N PHE A 154 4.79 -20.60 -0.82
CA PHE A 154 3.65 -20.68 -1.75
C PHE A 154 2.34 -20.72 -0.98
N ILE A 155 1.23 -20.32 -1.61
CA ILE A 155 -0.12 -20.39 -1.02
C ILE A 155 -0.43 -21.79 -0.45
N SER A 156 -0.02 -22.85 -1.16
CA SER A 156 -0.24 -24.23 -0.74
C SER A 156 0.72 -24.73 0.35
N LYS A 157 1.84 -24.02 0.58
CA LYS A 157 2.86 -24.38 1.56
C LYS A 157 3.54 -23.13 2.08
N THR A 158 3.09 -22.63 3.23
CA THR A 158 3.67 -21.47 3.94
C THR A 158 4.08 -21.87 5.34
N ILE A 159 5.15 -21.25 5.86
CA ILE A 159 5.57 -21.45 7.25
C ILE A 159 4.75 -20.63 8.24
N ASN A 160 4.04 -19.62 7.79
CA ASN A 160 3.27 -18.70 8.60
C ASN A 160 1.75 -18.78 8.31
N PRO A 161 1.09 -19.96 8.45
CA PRO A 161 -0.30 -20.13 8.01
C PRO A 161 -1.31 -19.31 8.83
N GLN A 162 -0.90 -18.77 9.99
CA GLN A 162 -1.72 -17.93 10.86
C GLN A 162 -1.35 -16.45 10.82
N ALA A 163 -0.37 -16.04 9.99
CA ALA A 163 0.05 -14.67 9.91
C ALA A 163 -1.03 -13.81 9.21
N LEU A 164 -1.74 -13.02 9.99
CA LEU A 164 -2.85 -12.14 9.56
C LEU A 164 -2.47 -10.65 9.68
N GLY A 165 -1.23 -10.33 10.02
CA GLY A 165 -0.74 -8.96 10.13
C GLY A 165 -0.68 -8.25 8.77
N THR A 166 -0.27 -7.00 8.80
CA THR A 166 -0.27 -6.05 7.69
C THR A 166 0.89 -6.23 6.71
N GLY A 167 1.96 -6.93 7.08
CA GLY A 167 3.21 -6.95 6.33
C GLY A 167 3.15 -7.47 4.89
N ALA A 168 2.05 -8.13 4.47
CA ALA A 168 1.79 -8.42 3.07
C ALA A 168 0.90 -7.34 2.42
N LEU A 169 -0.05 -6.79 3.18
CA LEU A 169 -0.99 -5.77 2.73
C LEU A 169 -0.27 -4.47 2.34
N MET A 170 0.54 -3.92 3.25
CA MET A 170 1.21 -2.63 3.14
C MET A 170 2.01 -2.44 1.85
N ARG A 171 2.60 -3.53 1.34
CA ARG A 171 3.48 -3.54 0.16
C ARG A 171 2.80 -3.98 -1.15
N SER A 172 1.46 -4.07 -1.18
CA SER A 172 0.74 -4.66 -2.32
C SER A 172 0.25 -3.65 -3.36
N ALA A 173 0.34 -2.33 -3.10
CA ALA A 173 -0.01 -1.30 -4.09
C ALA A 173 0.68 -1.49 -5.46
N PRO A 174 1.98 -1.85 -5.55
CA PRO A 174 2.67 -1.97 -6.84
C PRO A 174 2.06 -2.96 -7.82
N PHE A 175 1.32 -3.98 -7.37
CA PHE A 175 0.61 -4.89 -8.28
C PHE A 175 -0.50 -4.17 -9.05
N GLY A 176 -1.12 -3.15 -8.44
CA GLY A 176 -2.12 -2.30 -9.08
C GLY A 176 -1.53 -1.36 -10.14
N TYR A 177 -0.22 -1.12 -10.13
CA TYR A 177 0.45 -0.25 -11.10
C TYR A 177 0.66 -0.90 -12.47
N LEU A 178 0.53 -2.22 -12.60
CA LEU A 178 0.74 -2.95 -13.85
C LEU A 178 -0.28 -2.53 -14.94
N PRO A 179 0.11 -1.78 -15.98
CA PRO A 179 -0.83 -1.20 -16.92
C PRO A 179 -1.45 -2.21 -17.88
N VAL A 180 -0.72 -3.26 -18.21
CA VAL A 180 -1.14 -4.28 -19.20
C VAL A 180 -1.73 -5.54 -18.57
N ALA A 181 -1.70 -5.68 -17.25
CA ALA A 181 -2.25 -6.83 -16.54
C ALA A 181 -3.79 -6.74 -16.49
N ASP A 182 -4.48 -7.87 -16.55
CA ASP A 182 -5.89 -7.97 -16.20
C ASP A 182 -6.07 -8.13 -14.67
N ASP A 183 -7.31 -8.04 -14.19
CA ASP A 183 -7.61 -8.17 -12.77
C ASP A 183 -7.19 -9.55 -12.23
N ALA A 184 -7.34 -10.62 -13.02
CA ALA A 184 -6.95 -11.97 -12.61
C ALA A 184 -5.43 -12.07 -12.40
N THR A 185 -4.65 -11.43 -13.24
CA THR A 185 -3.18 -11.35 -13.10
C THR A 185 -2.79 -10.57 -11.88
N VAL A 186 -3.41 -9.39 -11.62
CA VAL A 186 -3.13 -8.58 -10.42
C VAL A 186 -3.46 -9.37 -9.15
N ILE A 187 -4.62 -10.04 -9.10
CA ILE A 187 -5.03 -10.89 -7.98
C ILE A 187 -4.01 -12.02 -7.78
N LYS A 188 -3.65 -12.74 -8.85
CA LYS A 188 -2.71 -13.84 -8.78
C LYS A 188 -1.36 -13.40 -8.25
N LEU A 189 -0.77 -12.34 -8.80
CA LEU A 189 0.55 -11.86 -8.42
C LEU A 189 0.57 -11.37 -6.97
N SER A 190 -0.39 -10.53 -6.57
CA SER A 190 -0.48 -10.02 -5.22
C SER A 190 -0.71 -11.12 -4.17
N ALA A 191 -1.56 -12.10 -4.48
CA ALA A 191 -1.83 -13.24 -3.61
C ALA A 191 -0.59 -14.12 -3.42
N HIS A 192 0.11 -14.45 -4.51
CA HIS A 192 1.33 -15.25 -4.43
C HIS A 192 2.46 -14.52 -3.70
N ALA A 193 2.62 -13.21 -3.94
CA ALA A 193 3.60 -12.38 -3.23
C ALA A 193 3.27 -12.22 -1.74
N ALA A 194 1.98 -12.11 -1.38
CA ALA A 194 1.55 -12.11 0.02
C ALA A 194 1.92 -13.42 0.71
N ALA A 195 1.69 -14.56 0.06
CA ALA A 195 2.00 -15.88 0.58
C ALA A 195 3.49 -16.15 0.78
N LEU A 196 4.39 -15.38 0.18
CA LEU A 196 5.83 -15.45 0.46
C LEU A 196 6.15 -15.28 1.95
N THR A 197 5.28 -14.58 2.69
CA THR A 197 5.53 -14.28 4.13
C THR A 197 4.30 -14.47 5.01
N HIS A 198 3.09 -14.31 4.50
CA HIS A 198 1.82 -14.34 5.23
C HIS A 198 0.89 -15.37 4.61
N GLY A 199 0.60 -16.43 5.35
CA GLY A 199 -0.18 -17.55 4.83
C GLY A 199 -1.66 -17.55 5.24
N HIS A 200 -2.10 -16.63 6.11
CA HIS A 200 -3.50 -16.57 6.49
C HIS A 200 -4.35 -16.12 5.28
N PRO A 201 -5.45 -16.82 4.95
CA PRO A 201 -6.29 -16.50 3.79
C PRO A 201 -6.68 -15.02 3.71
N GLU A 202 -7.13 -14.45 4.80
CA GLU A 202 -7.57 -13.05 4.86
C GLU A 202 -6.42 -12.03 4.72
N ALA A 203 -5.18 -12.37 5.06
CA ALA A 203 -4.02 -11.52 4.76
C ALA A 203 -3.74 -11.49 3.26
N ILE A 204 -3.82 -12.65 2.60
CA ILE A 204 -3.66 -12.80 1.14
C ILE A 204 -4.77 -12.06 0.40
N ILE A 205 -6.02 -12.23 0.84
CA ILE A 205 -7.20 -11.60 0.24
C ILE A 205 -7.18 -10.07 0.43
N SER A 206 -6.82 -9.58 1.62
CA SER A 206 -6.70 -8.13 1.87
C SER A 206 -5.63 -7.49 0.99
N ALA A 207 -4.48 -8.15 0.83
CA ALA A 207 -3.41 -7.70 -0.06
C ALA A 207 -3.88 -7.59 -1.52
N SER A 208 -4.64 -8.60 -2.00
CA SER A 208 -5.20 -8.59 -3.35
C SER A 208 -6.32 -7.55 -3.51
N ALA A 209 -7.15 -7.35 -2.50
CA ALA A 209 -8.19 -6.31 -2.48
C ALA A 209 -7.58 -4.91 -2.59
N TYR A 210 -6.51 -4.65 -1.84
CA TYR A 210 -5.80 -3.38 -1.90
C TYR A 210 -5.15 -3.15 -3.27
N ALA A 211 -4.48 -4.14 -3.83
CA ALA A 211 -3.91 -4.06 -5.18
C ALA A 211 -4.97 -3.73 -6.24
N LEU A 212 -6.16 -4.35 -6.15
CA LEU A 212 -7.29 -4.04 -7.04
C LEU A 212 -7.83 -2.62 -6.84
N LEU A 213 -7.94 -2.13 -5.60
CA LEU A 213 -8.34 -0.74 -5.34
C LEU A 213 -7.40 0.24 -6.04
N ILE A 214 -6.09 0.07 -5.88
CA ILE A 214 -5.08 0.90 -6.55
C ILE A 214 -5.22 0.79 -8.08
N ARG A 215 -5.35 -0.43 -8.62
CA ARG A 215 -5.56 -0.63 -10.06
C ARG A 215 -6.75 0.15 -10.60
N TYR A 216 -7.90 0.07 -9.92
CA TYR A 216 -9.12 0.75 -10.37
C TYR A 216 -9.02 2.26 -10.25
N LEU A 217 -8.34 2.77 -9.21
CA LEU A 217 -8.07 4.19 -9.08
C LEU A 217 -7.20 4.70 -10.23
N LEU A 218 -6.08 4.03 -10.54
CA LEU A 218 -5.22 4.40 -11.67
C LEU A 218 -5.96 4.28 -13.01
N GLY A 219 -6.82 3.26 -13.19
CA GLY A 219 -7.65 3.10 -14.38
C GLY A 219 -8.71 4.19 -14.53
N SER A 220 -9.23 4.73 -13.43
CA SER A 220 -10.22 5.80 -13.44
C SER A 220 -9.65 7.15 -13.90
N THR A 221 -8.38 7.42 -13.64
CA THR A 221 -7.68 8.65 -14.04
C THR A 221 -7.48 8.74 -15.54
N SER A 222 -7.39 7.59 -16.22
CA SER A 222 -7.21 7.53 -17.69
C SER A 222 -8.42 8.07 -18.48
N GLN A 223 -9.59 8.20 -17.84
CA GLN A 223 -10.82 8.66 -18.53
C GLN A 223 -10.99 10.17 -18.62
N GLY A 224 -10.08 10.97 -18.04
CA GLY A 224 -10.27 12.41 -17.95
C GLY A 224 -9.00 13.22 -17.76
N ALA A 225 -8.02 13.08 -18.66
CA ALA A 225 -6.82 13.91 -18.60
C ALA A 225 -7.20 15.40 -18.53
N GLY A 226 -6.93 16.06 -17.40
CA GLY A 226 -7.21 17.48 -17.18
C GLY A 226 -8.56 17.81 -16.53
N GLN A 227 -9.36 16.83 -16.13
CA GLN A 227 -10.56 17.07 -15.34
C GLN A 227 -10.31 16.72 -13.86
N ALA A 228 -10.89 17.53 -12.96
CA ALA A 228 -10.91 17.18 -11.54
C ALA A 228 -11.52 15.78 -11.35
N PRO A 229 -11.01 14.96 -10.41
CA PRO A 229 -11.58 13.65 -10.11
C PRO A 229 -13.09 13.78 -9.85
N ARG A 230 -13.87 12.88 -10.44
CA ARG A 230 -15.33 12.88 -10.20
C ARG A 230 -15.58 12.46 -8.75
N PRO A 231 -16.53 13.07 -8.05
CA PRO A 231 -16.92 12.60 -6.71
C PRO A 231 -17.36 11.13 -6.74
N GLY A 232 -17.00 10.36 -5.69
CA GLY A 232 -17.42 8.97 -5.53
C GLY A 232 -16.63 7.94 -6.35
N VAL A 233 -15.47 8.31 -6.88
CA VAL A 233 -14.59 7.38 -7.63
C VAL A 233 -14.08 6.28 -6.71
N LEU A 234 -13.58 6.61 -5.51
CA LEU A 234 -13.07 5.62 -4.56
C LEU A 234 -14.19 4.68 -4.09
N GLU A 235 -15.41 5.20 -3.86
CA GLU A 235 -16.56 4.36 -3.51
C GLU A 235 -16.92 3.41 -4.66
N ALA A 236 -16.93 3.89 -5.91
CA ALA A 236 -17.17 3.05 -7.08
C ALA A 236 -16.11 1.95 -7.26
N CYS A 237 -14.83 2.29 -7.07
CA CYS A 237 -13.73 1.31 -7.08
C CYS A 237 -13.92 0.27 -5.95
N THR A 238 -14.28 0.73 -4.75
CA THR A 238 -14.55 -0.15 -3.61
C THR A 238 -15.69 -1.11 -3.89
N GLN A 239 -16.77 -0.65 -4.53
CA GLN A 239 -17.90 -1.51 -4.89
C GLN A 239 -17.48 -2.63 -5.87
N GLN A 240 -16.57 -2.36 -6.81
CA GLN A 240 -16.03 -3.41 -7.70
C GLN A 240 -15.23 -4.45 -6.91
N VAL A 241 -14.41 -4.02 -5.95
CA VAL A 241 -13.67 -4.93 -5.07
C VAL A 241 -14.62 -5.76 -4.20
N LEU A 242 -15.67 -5.16 -3.62
CA LEU A 242 -16.69 -5.88 -2.87
C LEU A 242 -17.43 -6.92 -3.70
N ASN A 243 -17.72 -6.61 -4.98
CA ASN A 243 -18.32 -7.56 -5.92
C ASN A 243 -17.39 -8.74 -6.18
N TRP A 244 -16.09 -8.50 -6.39
CA TRP A 244 -15.09 -9.54 -6.52
C TRP A 244 -14.98 -10.39 -5.24
N LEU A 245 -14.89 -9.77 -4.06
CA LEU A 245 -14.83 -10.49 -2.77
C LEU A 245 -16.03 -11.42 -2.58
N GLY A 246 -17.20 -11.04 -3.09
CA GLY A 246 -18.40 -11.89 -3.09
C GLY A 246 -18.29 -13.15 -3.94
N THR A 247 -17.27 -13.28 -4.80
CA THR A 247 -17.04 -14.44 -5.68
C THR A 247 -15.86 -15.31 -5.25
N VAL A 248 -15.06 -14.88 -4.26
CA VAL A 248 -13.80 -15.55 -3.88
C VAL A 248 -14.04 -17.01 -3.47
N GLU A 249 -15.00 -17.28 -2.59
CA GLU A 249 -15.34 -18.63 -2.13
C GLU A 249 -15.73 -19.56 -3.29
N GLN A 250 -16.49 -19.05 -4.25
CA GLN A 250 -16.98 -19.84 -5.38
C GLN A 250 -15.90 -20.10 -6.43
N SER A 251 -14.97 -19.15 -6.59
CA SER A 251 -13.93 -19.23 -7.62
C SER A 251 -12.83 -20.24 -7.29
N GLN A 252 -12.64 -20.56 -6.00
CA GLN A 252 -11.54 -21.41 -5.51
C GLN A 252 -10.13 -20.96 -5.95
N ALA A 253 -10.03 -19.72 -6.48
CA ALA A 253 -8.77 -19.17 -6.96
C ALA A 253 -7.84 -18.76 -5.80
N LEU A 254 -8.44 -18.42 -4.67
CA LEU A 254 -7.75 -18.06 -3.43
C LEU A 254 -8.26 -18.91 -2.27
N PRO A 255 -7.46 -19.10 -1.20
CA PRO A 255 -7.93 -19.77 0.01
C PRO A 255 -8.92 -18.88 0.77
N GLY A 256 -9.94 -19.49 1.41
CA GLY A 256 -10.87 -18.78 2.29
C GLY A 256 -12.12 -18.23 1.57
N ASP A 257 -12.91 -17.49 2.34
CA ASP A 257 -14.23 -16.97 1.94
C ASP A 257 -14.30 -15.44 1.85
N ALA A 258 -13.21 -14.76 2.14
CA ALA A 258 -13.10 -13.30 2.17
C ALA A 258 -14.02 -12.60 3.21
N ALA A 259 -14.50 -13.30 4.21
CA ALA A 259 -15.53 -12.78 5.12
C ALA A 259 -15.05 -11.56 5.93
N LEU A 260 -13.83 -11.59 6.47
CA LEU A 260 -13.29 -10.50 7.28
C LEU A 260 -13.02 -9.28 6.41
N THR A 261 -12.32 -9.45 5.29
CA THR A 261 -12.00 -8.35 4.37
C THR A 261 -13.27 -7.71 3.81
N ARG A 262 -14.24 -8.52 3.36
CA ARG A 262 -15.52 -8.02 2.84
C ARG A 262 -16.30 -7.25 3.91
N THR A 263 -16.33 -7.75 5.14
CA THR A 263 -16.99 -7.06 6.26
C THR A 263 -16.32 -5.73 6.57
N ALA A 264 -15.00 -5.68 6.61
CA ALA A 264 -14.26 -4.45 6.90
C ALA A 264 -14.47 -3.38 5.82
N LEU A 265 -14.38 -3.75 4.53
CA LEU A 265 -14.62 -2.81 3.43
C LEU A 265 -16.09 -2.34 3.37
N GLY A 266 -17.05 -3.25 3.57
CA GLY A 266 -18.46 -2.90 3.64
C GLY A 266 -18.79 -1.98 4.83
N THR A 267 -18.12 -2.16 5.96
CA THR A 267 -18.21 -1.28 7.13
C THR A 267 -17.64 0.11 6.81
N ALA A 268 -16.50 0.18 6.11
CA ALA A 268 -15.90 1.45 5.68
C ALA A 268 -16.86 2.27 4.82
N VAL A 269 -17.45 1.66 3.79
CA VAL A 269 -18.43 2.33 2.91
C VAL A 269 -19.66 2.81 3.71
N ARG A 270 -20.25 1.94 4.53
CA ARG A 270 -21.43 2.28 5.33
C ARG A 270 -21.17 3.45 6.28
N LEU A 271 -20.05 3.43 7.00
CA LEU A 271 -19.71 4.51 7.94
C LEU A 271 -19.37 5.82 7.22
N ALA A 272 -18.71 5.75 6.06
CA ALA A 272 -18.45 6.93 5.23
C ALA A 272 -19.76 7.57 4.73
N GLN A 273 -20.72 6.77 4.25
CA GLN A 273 -22.04 7.22 3.83
C GLN A 273 -22.88 7.81 4.98
N GLN A 274 -22.65 7.35 6.22
CA GLN A 274 -23.26 7.90 7.43
C GLN A 274 -22.56 9.16 7.95
N GLU A 275 -21.55 9.64 7.25
CA GLU A 275 -20.73 10.79 7.65
C GLU A 275 -20.10 10.63 9.06
N ALA A 276 -19.80 9.41 9.48
CA ALA A 276 -19.23 9.14 10.79
C ALA A 276 -17.90 9.86 10.98
N GLN A 277 -17.63 10.34 12.18
CA GLN A 277 -16.33 10.88 12.53
C GLN A 277 -15.32 9.75 12.76
N ALA A 278 -14.02 10.01 12.57
CA ALA A 278 -12.97 9.00 12.71
C ALA A 278 -12.99 8.34 14.10
N ALA A 279 -13.20 9.11 15.17
CA ALA A 279 -13.28 8.59 16.53
C ALA A 279 -14.46 7.62 16.74
N ASP A 280 -15.61 7.89 16.13
CA ASP A 280 -16.80 7.05 16.22
C ASP A 280 -16.69 5.81 15.35
N ALA A 281 -16.00 5.92 14.21
CA ALA A 281 -15.78 4.82 13.28
C ALA A 281 -14.73 3.81 13.77
N ARG A 282 -13.66 4.30 14.42
CA ARG A 282 -12.50 3.52 14.88
C ARG A 282 -12.87 2.20 15.59
N PRO A 283 -13.82 2.17 16.56
CA PRO A 283 -14.16 0.93 17.29
C PRO A 283 -14.73 -0.19 16.41
N HIS A 284 -15.19 0.10 15.20
CA HIS A 284 -15.73 -0.89 14.27
C HIS A 284 -14.68 -1.71 13.52
N PHE A 285 -13.38 -1.36 13.66
CA PHE A 285 -12.26 -1.97 12.95
C PHE A 285 -11.28 -2.70 13.89
N GLY A 286 -11.79 -3.34 14.92
CA GLY A 286 -10.99 -4.17 15.81
C GLY A 286 -9.83 -3.44 16.50
N LYS A 287 -8.66 -4.09 16.55
CA LYS A 287 -7.47 -3.52 17.19
C LYS A 287 -6.53 -2.78 16.23
N LEU A 288 -6.83 -2.77 14.93
CA LEU A 288 -5.97 -2.22 13.88
C LEU A 288 -4.55 -2.84 13.87
N LEU A 289 -4.48 -4.15 14.00
CA LEU A 289 -3.25 -4.95 14.00
C LEU A 289 -3.29 -6.08 12.96
N VAL A 290 -4.41 -6.25 12.26
CA VAL A 290 -4.61 -7.29 11.26
C VAL A 290 -5.03 -6.68 9.92
N ALA A 291 -4.65 -7.31 8.83
CA ALA A 291 -4.79 -6.76 7.50
C ALA A 291 -6.23 -6.32 7.13
N PRO A 292 -7.31 -7.09 7.40
CA PRO A 292 -8.67 -6.63 7.12
C PRO A 292 -9.08 -5.37 7.87
N ASP A 293 -8.74 -5.29 9.17
CA ASP A 293 -9.09 -4.14 10.01
C ASP A 293 -8.38 -2.86 9.54
N VAL A 294 -7.07 -2.98 9.27
CA VAL A 294 -6.23 -1.87 8.82
C VAL A 294 -6.68 -1.37 7.45
N LEU A 295 -6.92 -2.28 6.49
CA LEU A 295 -7.43 -1.91 5.16
C LEU A 295 -8.80 -1.24 5.25
N GLY A 296 -9.70 -1.79 6.08
CA GLY A 296 -11.04 -1.23 6.27
C GLY A 296 -11.02 0.18 6.85
N TYR A 297 -10.21 0.41 7.88
CA TYR A 297 -10.13 1.73 8.51
C TYR A 297 -9.43 2.76 7.60
N ALA A 298 -8.35 2.37 6.94
CA ALA A 298 -7.68 3.24 5.95
C ALA A 298 -8.62 3.64 4.80
N LEU A 299 -9.39 2.67 4.29
CA LEU A 299 -10.40 2.94 3.26
C LEU A 299 -11.50 3.88 3.76
N PHE A 300 -11.99 3.70 4.99
CA PHE A 300 -12.97 4.60 5.59
C PHE A 300 -12.46 6.04 5.62
N LEU A 301 -11.23 6.26 6.09
CA LEU A 301 -10.61 7.59 6.15
C LEU A 301 -10.45 8.21 4.76
N ALA A 302 -10.03 7.43 3.78
CA ALA A 302 -9.89 7.89 2.39
C ALA A 302 -11.26 8.24 1.76
N LEU A 303 -12.31 7.43 1.98
CA LEU A 303 -13.68 7.73 1.52
C LEU A 303 -14.23 9.01 2.15
N ARG A 304 -13.95 9.23 3.44
CA ARG A 304 -14.35 10.48 4.11
C ARG A 304 -13.63 11.69 3.54
N ALA A 305 -12.32 11.57 3.27
CA ALA A 305 -11.54 12.64 2.63
C ALA A 305 -12.10 12.99 1.24
N GLU A 306 -12.41 11.97 0.42
CA GLU A 306 -13.04 12.17 -0.89
C GLU A 306 -14.39 12.90 -0.76
N ALA A 307 -15.23 12.47 0.16
CA ALA A 307 -16.56 13.05 0.37
C ALA A 307 -16.48 14.51 0.86
N ASP A 308 -15.56 14.83 1.78
CA ASP A 308 -15.42 16.18 2.32
C ASP A 308 -14.81 17.15 1.29
N ALA A 309 -13.90 16.66 0.44
CA ALA A 309 -13.39 17.44 -0.68
C ALA A 309 -14.46 17.66 -1.78
N ALA A 310 -15.25 16.64 -2.09
CA ALA A 310 -16.33 16.72 -3.06
C ALA A 310 -17.47 17.66 -2.63
N ALA A 311 -17.72 17.74 -1.31
CA ALA A 311 -18.70 18.66 -0.73
C ALA A 311 -18.12 20.07 -0.50
N GLU A 312 -16.92 20.35 -0.99
CA GLU A 312 -16.22 21.64 -0.81
C GLU A 312 -16.06 22.07 0.67
N LYS A 313 -16.15 21.10 1.62
CA LYS A 313 -15.91 21.37 3.05
C LYS A 313 -14.41 21.62 3.31
N LEU A 314 -13.54 20.92 2.56
CA LEU A 314 -12.09 20.99 2.62
C LEU A 314 -11.50 21.04 1.22
N SER A 315 -10.35 21.66 1.04
CA SER A 315 -9.54 21.42 -0.17
C SER A 315 -8.99 19.98 -0.16
N GLN A 316 -8.57 19.45 -1.30
CA GLN A 316 -7.95 18.11 -1.36
C GLN A 316 -6.76 17.98 -0.41
N GLN A 317 -5.87 18.98 -0.38
CA GLN A 317 -4.70 18.98 0.53
C GLN A 317 -5.12 18.98 2.00
N GLN A 318 -6.16 19.74 2.36
CA GLN A 318 -6.69 19.73 3.73
C GLN A 318 -7.33 18.38 4.07
N ALA A 319 -8.11 17.80 3.15
CA ALA A 319 -8.73 16.49 3.35
C ALA A 319 -7.68 15.37 3.52
N VAL A 320 -6.59 15.41 2.75
CA VAL A 320 -5.44 14.50 2.93
C VAL A 320 -4.80 14.67 4.32
N ALA A 321 -4.53 15.90 4.73
CA ALA A 321 -3.90 16.16 6.03
C ALA A 321 -4.78 15.71 7.21
N GLU A 322 -6.10 15.95 7.14
CA GLU A 322 -7.04 15.46 8.16
C GLU A 322 -7.12 13.93 8.19
N ALA A 323 -7.17 13.28 7.01
CA ALA A 323 -7.23 11.83 6.92
C ALA A 323 -5.93 11.17 7.44
N LEU A 324 -4.76 11.70 7.07
CA LEU A 324 -3.47 11.22 7.58
C LEU A 324 -3.36 11.45 9.09
N GLY A 325 -3.79 12.62 9.59
CA GLY A 325 -3.79 12.90 11.02
C GLY A 325 -4.66 11.93 11.81
N ALA A 326 -5.84 11.57 11.28
CA ALA A 326 -6.70 10.56 11.88
C ALA A 326 -6.12 9.13 11.76
N ALA A 327 -5.39 8.84 10.67
CA ALA A 327 -4.74 7.55 10.44
C ALA A 327 -3.64 7.26 11.48
N VAL A 328 -2.80 8.25 11.75
CA VAL A 328 -1.62 8.08 12.63
C VAL A 328 -1.92 8.29 14.12
N ALA A 329 -3.04 8.95 14.47
CA ALA A 329 -3.42 9.22 15.85
C ALA A 329 -4.16 8.06 16.53
N VAL A 330 -3.82 6.81 16.22
CA VAL A 330 -4.50 5.63 16.75
C VAL A 330 -3.58 4.71 17.53
N THR A 331 -4.12 3.97 18.49
CA THR A 331 -3.45 2.80 19.03
C THR A 331 -3.60 1.68 18.01
N GLY A 332 -2.50 1.22 17.41
CA GLY A 332 -2.47 0.18 16.39
C GLY A 332 -1.28 0.34 15.46
N ASP A 333 -1.42 -0.16 14.26
CA ASP A 333 -0.43 -0.16 13.17
C ASP A 333 -0.52 1.19 12.41
N SER A 334 -0.04 2.26 13.06
CA SER A 334 -0.26 3.63 12.60
C SER A 334 0.48 3.97 11.31
N ASP A 335 1.66 3.40 11.09
CA ASP A 335 2.45 3.56 9.87
C ASP A 335 1.78 2.87 8.69
N SER A 336 1.36 1.60 8.82
CA SER A 336 0.59 0.91 7.77
C SER A 336 -0.72 1.63 7.45
N ILE A 337 -1.49 2.11 8.45
CA ILE A 337 -2.73 2.86 8.19
C ILE A 337 -2.42 4.15 7.43
N GLY A 338 -1.41 4.90 7.88
CA GLY A 338 -0.95 6.12 7.22
C GLY A 338 -0.50 5.85 5.78
N ALA A 339 0.32 4.82 5.57
CA ALA A 339 0.79 4.39 4.25
C ALA A 339 -0.38 4.07 3.29
N LEU A 340 -1.37 3.31 3.75
CA LEU A 340 -2.53 2.96 2.94
C LEU A 340 -3.41 4.18 2.62
N VAL A 341 -3.68 5.04 3.59
CA VAL A 341 -4.45 6.28 3.38
C VAL A 341 -3.76 7.19 2.38
N GLY A 342 -2.46 7.43 2.57
CA GLY A 342 -1.66 8.24 1.66
C GLY A 342 -1.64 7.67 0.25
N SER A 343 -1.42 6.36 0.13
CA SER A 343 -1.40 5.66 -1.16
C SER A 343 -2.74 5.73 -1.89
N LEU A 344 -3.87 5.51 -1.21
CA LEU A 344 -5.22 5.57 -1.80
C LEU A 344 -5.55 6.99 -2.28
N LEU A 345 -5.28 8.01 -1.46
CA LEU A 345 -5.55 9.40 -1.81
C LEU A 345 -4.60 9.92 -2.90
N GLY A 346 -3.34 9.51 -2.86
CA GLY A 346 -2.38 9.82 -3.92
C GLY A 346 -2.72 9.15 -5.25
N ALA A 347 -3.20 7.89 -5.23
CA ALA A 347 -3.70 7.22 -6.42
C ALA A 347 -4.97 7.89 -6.99
N LEU A 348 -5.81 8.43 -6.12
CA LEU A 348 -7.06 9.11 -6.50
C LEU A 348 -6.81 10.50 -7.10
N TRP A 349 -5.92 11.29 -6.49
CA TRP A 349 -5.77 12.72 -6.79
C TRP A 349 -4.44 13.10 -7.41
N GLY A 350 -3.47 12.20 -7.45
CA GLY A 350 -2.12 12.47 -7.96
C GLY A 350 -1.16 13.02 -6.90
N ASP A 351 0.06 13.28 -7.33
CA ASP A 351 1.17 13.71 -6.47
C ASP A 351 1.04 15.17 -5.98
N ASP A 352 0.37 16.04 -6.71
CA ASP A 352 0.12 17.44 -6.34
C ASP A 352 -0.81 17.60 -5.12
N THR A 353 -1.45 16.52 -4.66
CA THR A 353 -2.30 16.55 -3.46
C THR A 353 -1.50 16.64 -2.16
N PHE A 354 -0.21 16.31 -2.19
CA PHE A 354 0.68 16.45 -1.05
C PHE A 354 1.44 17.76 -1.10
N PRO A 355 1.74 18.40 0.06
CA PRO A 355 2.60 19.57 0.10
C PRO A 355 3.97 19.29 -0.51
N ALA A 356 4.43 20.14 -1.43
CA ALA A 356 5.67 19.93 -2.20
C ALA A 356 6.94 19.90 -1.35
N ASP A 357 6.90 20.41 -0.14
CA ASP A 357 8.00 20.40 0.84
C ASP A 357 8.09 19.11 1.65
N LEU A 358 7.03 18.31 1.70
CA LEU A 358 7.03 17.04 2.44
C LEU A 358 7.68 15.88 1.66
N ALA A 359 7.52 15.86 0.34
CA ALA A 359 8.09 14.80 -0.51
C ALA A 359 9.62 14.66 -0.35
N PRO A 360 10.40 15.74 -0.52
CA PRO A 360 11.86 15.68 -0.34
C PRO A 360 12.29 15.57 1.13
N ALA A 361 11.37 15.77 2.09
CA ALA A 361 11.69 15.69 3.50
C ALA A 361 11.77 14.26 4.02
N THR A 362 11.22 13.26 3.30
CA THR A 362 11.38 11.85 3.67
C THR A 362 12.78 11.36 3.29
N ASP A 363 13.35 10.51 4.13
CA ASP A 363 14.64 9.88 3.79
C ASP A 363 14.54 8.82 2.67
N ALA A 364 13.33 8.54 2.17
CA ALA A 364 13.08 7.71 1.00
C ALA A 364 13.07 8.48 -0.33
N ALA A 365 13.22 9.81 -0.34
CA ALA A 365 13.06 10.63 -1.55
C ALA A 365 13.94 10.18 -2.73
N GLU A 366 15.21 9.83 -2.47
CA GLU A 366 16.12 9.32 -3.50
C GLU A 366 15.66 7.96 -4.04
N ALA A 367 15.18 7.07 -3.16
CA ALA A 367 14.70 5.74 -3.54
C ALA A 367 13.40 5.80 -4.37
N LEU A 368 12.50 6.70 -4.01
CA LEU A 368 11.25 6.95 -4.75
C LEU A 368 11.56 7.42 -6.19
N ASN A 369 12.45 8.40 -6.33
CA ASN A 369 12.84 8.90 -7.65
C ASN A 369 13.51 7.81 -8.49
N LEU A 370 14.45 7.06 -7.90
CA LEU A 370 15.18 6.01 -8.61
C LEU A 370 14.25 4.93 -9.15
N ILE A 371 13.34 4.42 -8.30
CA ILE A 371 12.45 3.33 -8.70
C ILE A 371 11.39 3.78 -9.71
N GLU A 372 10.90 5.02 -9.57
CA GLU A 372 9.98 5.62 -10.52
C GLU A 372 10.60 5.76 -11.90
N GLU A 373 11.82 6.32 -12.00
CA GLU A 373 12.56 6.43 -13.26
C GLU A 373 12.78 5.06 -13.89
N ALA A 374 13.18 4.05 -13.09
CA ALA A 374 13.36 2.69 -13.57
C ALA A 374 12.05 2.10 -14.10
N TRP A 375 10.94 2.27 -13.39
CA TRP A 375 9.63 1.78 -13.79
C TRP A 375 9.17 2.39 -15.11
N PHE A 376 9.16 3.72 -15.22
CA PHE A 376 8.71 4.41 -16.44
C PHE A 376 9.59 4.13 -17.64
N LYS A 377 10.91 3.96 -17.44
CA LYS A 377 11.82 3.52 -18.49
C LYS A 377 11.39 2.17 -19.08
N GLN A 378 10.95 1.22 -18.25
CA GLN A 378 10.51 -0.09 -18.73
C GLN A 378 9.16 -0.03 -19.46
N LEU A 379 8.34 0.96 -19.17
CA LEU A 379 7.10 1.24 -19.90
C LEU A 379 7.30 2.02 -21.19
N GLY A 380 8.52 2.48 -21.47
CA GLY A 380 8.86 3.25 -22.68
C GLY A 380 8.38 4.71 -22.64
N VAL A 381 8.32 5.31 -21.45
CA VAL A 381 7.80 6.67 -21.22
C VAL A 381 8.73 7.49 -20.34
#